data_0cc444ab0e3aa715c8cf4cd814e3b8cc
#
_entry.id   0cc444ab0e3aa715c8cf4cd814e3b8cc
#
_cell.length_a   1.000
_cell.length_b   1.000
_cell.length_c   1.000
_cell.angle_alpha   90.00
_cell.angle_beta   90.00
_cell.angle_gamma   90.00
#
_symmetry.space_group_name_H-M   'P 1'
#
loop_
_entity.id
_entity.type
_entity.pdbx_description
1 polymer ?
#
loop_
_entity_poly.entity_id
_entity_poly.type
_entity_poly.pdbx_seq_one_letter_code
_entity_poly.pdbx_strand_id
1 'polypeptide(L)'
;VNLLEQKDTICAKLSHGQRRQLEIAVALTLAPKAFIMDEPMAGLGGEGSKTMTKFLDGLRGEAPILLVEHDMDAVFALADRISVLVYGKIIATGSAREIRADRAVREAYLGEAE
;
A
#
# COMPACT_ATOMS: atom_id res chain seq x y z
N VAL A 1 -12.66 4.72 -8.96
CA VAL A 1 -11.77 3.59 -9.20
C VAL A 1 -11.74 3.27 -10.69
N ASN A 2 -10.67 2.60 -11.13
CA ASN A 2 -10.46 2.31 -12.56
C ASN A 2 -11.14 1.00 -12.98
N LEU A 3 -12.40 0.85 -12.67
CA LEU A 3 -13.13 -0.37 -12.98
C LEU A 3 -14.32 -0.14 -13.91
N LEU A 4 -14.45 1.07 -14.47
CA LEU A 4 -15.58 1.38 -15.31
C LEU A 4 -15.69 0.45 -16.52
N GLU A 5 -14.56 0.08 -17.12
CA GLU A 5 -14.54 -0.84 -18.25
C GLU A 5 -14.97 -2.26 -17.85
N GLN A 6 -14.94 -2.57 -16.56
CA GLN A 6 -15.24 -3.89 -16.04
C GLN A 6 -16.62 -3.97 -15.40
N LYS A 7 -17.45 -2.93 -15.54
CA LYS A 7 -18.71 -2.85 -14.81
C LYS A 7 -19.64 -4.04 -15.05
N ASP A 8 -19.57 -4.63 -16.23
CA ASP A 8 -20.43 -5.78 -16.57
C ASP A 8 -19.71 -7.11 -16.43
N THR A 9 -18.48 -7.12 -15.90
CA THR A 9 -17.72 -8.35 -15.73
C THR A 9 -18.11 -9.02 -14.42
N ILE A 10 -18.32 -10.35 -14.47
CA ILE A 10 -18.60 -11.11 -13.26
C ILE A 10 -17.38 -11.04 -12.35
N CYS A 11 -17.60 -10.75 -11.05
CA CYS A 11 -16.51 -10.60 -10.08
C CYS A 11 -15.50 -11.75 -10.10
N ALA A 12 -15.97 -12.98 -10.29
CA ALA A 12 -15.10 -14.15 -10.35
C ALA A 12 -14.07 -14.07 -11.49
N LYS A 13 -14.35 -13.27 -12.51
CA LYS A 13 -13.47 -13.12 -13.67
C LYS A 13 -12.53 -11.93 -13.57
N LEU A 14 -12.64 -11.12 -12.52
CA LEU A 14 -11.72 -10.02 -12.30
C LEU A 14 -10.37 -10.54 -11.86
N SER A 15 -9.31 -9.82 -12.21
CA SER A 15 -7.98 -10.13 -11.70
C SER A 15 -7.93 -9.93 -10.19
N HIS A 16 -6.90 -10.45 -9.54
CA HIS A 16 -6.70 -10.28 -8.10
C HIS A 16 -6.67 -8.80 -7.71
N GLY A 17 -5.92 -8.00 -8.48
CA GLY A 17 -5.83 -6.56 -8.23
C GLY A 17 -7.16 -5.86 -8.43
N GLN A 18 -7.90 -6.25 -9.47
CA GLN A 18 -9.22 -5.66 -9.73
C GLN A 18 -10.20 -6.00 -8.61
N ARG A 19 -10.15 -7.22 -8.07
CA ARG A 19 -10.98 -7.57 -6.93
C ARG A 19 -10.67 -6.72 -5.71
N ARG A 20 -9.39 -6.49 -5.44
CA ARG A 20 -9.00 -5.64 -4.32
C ARG A 20 -9.47 -4.22 -4.52
N GLN A 21 -9.34 -3.68 -5.73
CA GLN A 21 -9.85 -2.35 -6.02
C GLN A 21 -11.36 -2.29 -5.80
N LEU A 22 -12.08 -3.33 -6.20
CA LEU A 22 -13.52 -3.38 -5.99
C LEU A 22 -13.87 -3.41 -4.50
N GLU A 23 -13.14 -4.20 -3.71
CA GLU A 23 -13.34 -4.28 -2.26
C GLU A 23 -13.16 -2.92 -1.62
N ILE A 24 -12.12 -2.19 -2.03
CA ILE A 24 -11.86 -0.85 -1.50
C ILE A 24 -12.95 0.12 -1.95
N ALA A 25 -13.41 -0.01 -3.20
CA ALA A 25 -14.48 0.83 -3.70
C ALA A 25 -15.77 0.63 -2.92
N VAL A 26 -16.08 -0.63 -2.58
CA VAL A 26 -17.23 -0.93 -1.74
C VAL A 26 -17.08 -0.30 -0.37
N ALA A 27 -15.89 -0.38 0.22
CA ALA A 27 -15.62 0.25 1.51
C ALA A 27 -15.79 1.77 1.45
N LEU A 28 -15.44 2.39 0.33
CA LEU A 28 -15.62 3.83 0.15
C LEU A 28 -17.09 4.27 0.27
N THR A 29 -18.02 3.40 -0.11
CA THR A 29 -19.45 3.74 -0.03
C THR A 29 -19.91 3.94 1.40
N LEU A 30 -19.14 3.45 2.38
CA LEU A 30 -19.45 3.61 3.80
C LEU A 30 -18.95 4.94 4.36
N ALA A 31 -18.30 5.75 3.53
CA ALA A 31 -17.70 7.02 3.91
C ALA A 31 -16.82 6.89 5.17
N PRO A 32 -15.80 6.03 5.14
CA PRO A 32 -15.00 5.77 6.34
C PRO A 32 -14.18 6.99 6.74
N LYS A 33 -13.89 7.10 8.03
CA LYS A 33 -13.04 8.16 8.54
C LYS A 33 -11.56 7.83 8.38
N ALA A 34 -11.23 6.56 8.18
CA ALA A 34 -9.86 6.10 7.93
C ALA A 34 -9.92 4.72 7.30
N PHE A 35 -8.88 4.39 6.54
CA PHE A 35 -8.70 3.05 5.98
C PHE A 35 -7.55 2.37 6.70
N ILE A 36 -7.69 1.09 6.99
CA ILE A 36 -6.61 0.25 7.49
C ILE A 36 -6.44 -0.87 6.49
N MET A 37 -5.28 -0.95 5.86
CA MET A 37 -5.02 -1.93 4.81
C MET A 37 -3.80 -2.76 5.16
N ASP A 38 -3.97 -4.08 5.16
CA ASP A 38 -2.91 -5.01 5.51
C ASP A 38 -2.43 -5.72 4.25
N GLU A 39 -1.23 -5.38 3.80
CA GLU A 39 -0.56 -5.95 2.65
C GLU A 39 -1.40 -5.99 1.38
N PRO A 40 -1.93 -4.86 0.94
CA PRO A 40 -2.77 -4.86 -0.27
C PRO A 40 -2.02 -5.23 -1.54
N MET A 41 -0.67 -5.21 -1.52
CA MET A 41 0.14 -5.58 -2.69
C MET A 41 0.41 -7.08 -2.77
N ALA A 42 0.04 -7.85 -1.75
CA ALA A 42 0.38 -9.28 -1.71
C ALA A 42 -0.18 -10.03 -2.90
N GLY A 43 0.68 -10.79 -3.56
CA GLY A 43 0.26 -11.64 -4.67
C GLY A 43 0.01 -10.93 -5.99
N LEU A 44 0.25 -9.63 -6.09
CA LEU A 44 -0.06 -8.88 -7.31
C LEU A 44 1.07 -8.87 -8.35
N GLY A 45 2.30 -9.18 -7.95
CA GLY A 45 3.45 -9.06 -8.85
C GLY A 45 3.85 -7.60 -9.07
N GLY A 46 4.89 -7.39 -9.87
CA GLY A 46 5.44 -6.04 -10.06
C GLY A 46 4.47 -5.07 -10.70
N GLU A 47 3.83 -5.49 -11.80
CA GLU A 47 2.88 -4.63 -12.50
C GLU A 47 1.62 -4.39 -11.68
N GLY A 48 1.13 -5.43 -11.02
CA GLY A 48 -0.05 -5.30 -10.16
C GLY A 48 0.20 -4.37 -9.00
N SER A 49 1.39 -4.44 -8.40
CA SER A 49 1.75 -3.55 -7.29
C SER A 49 1.82 -2.11 -7.75
N LYS A 50 2.37 -1.85 -8.94
CA LYS A 50 2.41 -0.49 -9.48
C LYS A 50 1.02 0.07 -9.71
N THR A 51 0.13 -0.75 -10.27
CA THR A 51 -1.25 -0.34 -10.52
C THR A 51 -1.97 -0.05 -9.20
N MET A 52 -1.80 -0.92 -8.22
CA MET A 52 -2.43 -0.73 -6.90
C MET A 52 -1.87 0.52 -6.21
N THR A 53 -0.56 0.77 -6.34
CA THR A 53 0.07 1.95 -5.77
C THR A 53 -0.55 3.23 -6.34
N LYS A 54 -0.76 3.28 -7.66
CA LYS A 54 -1.43 4.41 -8.28
C LYS A 54 -2.86 4.58 -7.79
N PHE A 55 -3.57 3.47 -7.65
CA PHE A 55 -4.94 3.49 -7.15
C PHE A 55 -5.00 4.05 -5.73
N LEU A 56 -4.13 3.57 -4.85
CA LEU A 56 -4.09 4.04 -3.46
C LEU A 56 -3.65 5.49 -3.36
N ASP A 57 -2.74 5.92 -4.23
CA ASP A 57 -2.32 7.31 -4.25
C ASP A 57 -3.52 8.23 -4.55
N GLY A 58 -4.42 7.79 -5.43
CA GLY A 58 -5.64 8.53 -5.72
C GLY A 58 -6.61 8.61 -4.54
N LEU A 59 -6.50 7.70 -3.58
CA LEU A 59 -7.38 7.70 -2.41
C LEU A 59 -6.90 8.60 -1.28
N ARG A 60 -5.69 9.13 -1.36
CA ARG A 60 -5.10 9.90 -0.25
C ARG A 60 -5.93 11.09 0.16
N GLY A 61 -6.67 11.68 -0.77
CA GLY A 61 -7.53 12.81 -0.47
C GLY A 61 -8.86 12.44 0.14
N GLU A 62 -9.22 11.15 0.13
CA GLU A 62 -10.54 10.72 0.62
C GLU A 62 -10.56 10.50 2.12
N ALA A 63 -9.51 9.91 2.66
CA ALA A 63 -9.41 9.63 4.09
C ALA A 63 -7.98 9.24 4.43
N PRO A 64 -7.57 9.37 5.70
CA PRO A 64 -6.27 8.86 6.13
C PRO A 64 -6.17 7.35 5.92
N ILE A 65 -4.99 6.90 5.55
CA ILE A 65 -4.74 5.48 5.30
C ILE A 65 -3.61 5.00 6.19
N LEU A 66 -3.85 3.95 6.96
CA LEU A 66 -2.81 3.22 7.65
C LEU A 66 -2.50 2.00 6.80
N LEU A 67 -1.29 1.96 6.23
CA LEU A 67 -0.89 0.93 5.31
C LEU A 67 0.17 0.05 5.97
N VAL A 68 -0.10 -1.24 6.06
CA VAL A 68 0.88 -2.22 6.53
C VAL A 68 1.43 -2.93 5.30
N GLU A 69 2.71 -2.78 5.04
CA GLU A 69 3.33 -3.33 3.84
C GLU A 69 4.80 -3.67 4.05
N HIS A 70 5.29 -4.61 3.26
CA HIS A 70 6.71 -4.88 3.18
C HIS A 70 7.24 -4.63 1.77
N ASP A 71 6.39 -4.21 0.84
CA ASP A 71 6.82 -3.76 -0.48
C ASP A 71 7.36 -2.35 -0.32
N MET A 72 8.68 -2.24 -0.23
CA MET A 72 9.33 -0.97 0.06
C MET A 72 9.06 0.09 -0.99
N ASP A 73 9.00 -0.29 -2.26
CA ASP A 73 8.73 0.66 -3.33
C ASP A 73 7.36 1.31 -3.15
N ALA A 74 6.35 0.51 -2.81
CA ALA A 74 5.01 1.03 -2.57
C ALA A 74 4.99 1.94 -1.34
N VAL A 75 5.63 1.52 -0.27
CA VAL A 75 5.68 2.30 0.97
C VAL A 75 6.33 3.66 0.72
N PHE A 76 7.50 3.68 0.07
CA PHE A 76 8.20 4.93 -0.19
C PHE A 76 7.43 5.84 -1.15
N ALA A 77 6.65 5.26 -2.07
CA ALA A 77 5.85 6.05 -3.00
C ALA A 77 4.61 6.66 -2.36
N LEU A 78 4.03 5.98 -1.37
CA LEU A 78 2.72 6.36 -0.84
C LEU A 78 2.78 7.08 0.50
N ALA A 79 3.70 6.71 1.37
CA ALA A 79 3.59 7.12 2.76
C ALA A 79 4.11 8.52 3.02
N ASP A 80 3.36 9.28 3.79
CA ASP A 80 3.81 10.57 4.30
C ASP A 80 4.69 10.36 5.54
N ARG A 81 4.43 9.32 6.29
CA ARG A 81 5.19 8.99 7.50
C ARG A 81 5.26 7.46 7.60
N ILE A 82 6.44 6.97 7.92
CA ILE A 82 6.73 5.53 7.96
C ILE A 82 7.24 5.17 9.34
N SER A 83 6.68 4.09 9.90
CA SER A 83 7.22 3.46 11.11
C SER A 83 7.68 2.06 10.72
N VAL A 84 8.89 1.69 11.12
CA VAL A 84 9.47 0.40 10.77
C VAL A 84 9.44 -0.51 11.98
N LEU A 85 8.85 -1.69 11.78
CA LEU A 85 8.63 -2.66 12.86
C LEU A 85 9.54 -3.87 12.64
N VAL A 86 10.29 -4.25 13.65
CA VAL A 86 11.15 -5.43 13.63
C VAL A 86 10.95 -6.18 14.93
N TYR A 87 10.54 -7.44 14.83
CA TYR A 87 10.26 -8.30 15.98
C TYR A 87 9.36 -7.61 17.03
N GLY A 88 8.31 -6.96 16.54
CA GLY A 88 7.32 -6.34 17.43
C GLY A 88 7.75 -5.01 18.03
N LYS A 89 8.88 -4.44 17.59
CA LYS A 89 9.34 -3.16 18.10
C LYS A 89 9.50 -2.16 16.96
N ILE A 90 9.10 -0.92 17.20
CA ILE A 90 9.34 0.15 16.23
C ILE A 90 10.79 0.59 16.39
N ILE A 91 11.57 0.46 15.33
CA ILE A 91 12.98 0.82 15.36
C ILE A 91 13.26 2.17 14.73
N ALA A 92 12.34 2.72 13.96
CA ALA A 92 12.52 4.04 13.35
C ALA A 92 11.16 4.57 12.90
N THR A 93 11.01 5.88 12.92
CA THR A 93 9.83 6.56 12.40
C THR A 93 10.29 7.86 11.75
N GLY A 94 9.74 8.15 10.58
CA GLY A 94 10.08 9.39 9.88
C GLY A 94 9.57 9.40 8.45
N SER A 95 10.06 10.35 7.67
CA SER A 95 9.74 10.45 6.25
C SER A 95 10.43 9.33 5.47
N ALA A 96 10.03 9.14 4.22
CA ALA A 96 10.70 8.17 3.35
C ALA A 96 12.20 8.43 3.27
N ARG A 97 12.58 9.69 3.19
CA ARG A 97 14.00 10.08 3.12
C ARG A 97 14.75 9.66 4.37
N GLU A 98 14.17 9.95 5.54
CA GLU A 98 14.77 9.60 6.82
C GLU A 98 14.89 8.09 6.99
N ILE A 99 13.84 7.37 6.60
CA ILE A 99 13.82 5.91 6.74
C ILE A 99 14.84 5.26 5.80
N ARG A 100 14.96 5.75 4.57
CA ARG A 100 15.97 5.21 3.63
C ARG A 100 17.40 5.41 4.13
N ALA A 101 17.63 6.47 4.88
CA ALA A 101 18.96 6.78 5.40
C ALA A 101 19.25 6.09 6.73
N ASP A 102 18.25 5.54 7.38
CA ASP A 102 18.40 4.92 8.70
C ASP A 102 19.18 3.61 8.59
N ARG A 103 20.25 3.49 9.36
CA ARG A 103 21.14 2.34 9.28
C ARG A 103 20.45 1.04 9.71
N ALA A 104 19.70 1.08 10.79
CA ALA A 104 19.04 -0.11 11.30
C ALA A 104 17.99 -0.63 10.31
N VAL A 105 17.28 0.30 9.64
CA VAL A 105 16.32 -0.06 8.61
C VAL A 105 17.01 -0.69 7.41
N ARG A 106 18.13 -0.11 6.99
CA ARG A 106 18.87 -0.64 5.84
C ARG A 106 19.37 -2.05 6.11
N GLU A 107 19.84 -2.32 7.32
CA GLU A 107 20.29 -3.65 7.69
C GLU A 107 19.13 -4.65 7.75
N ALA A 108 17.96 -4.22 8.21
CA ALA A 108 16.83 -5.13 8.40
C ALA A 108 16.05 -5.40 7.11
N TYR A 109 15.90 -4.41 6.24
CA TYR A 109 14.99 -4.52 5.10
C TYR A 109 15.60 -4.19 3.75
N LEU A 110 16.54 -3.26 3.69
CA LEU A 110 17.03 -2.76 2.41
C LEU A 110 18.35 -3.39 2.00
N GLY A 111 18.89 -4.30 2.81
CA GLY A 111 20.20 -4.85 2.59
C GLY A 111 21.24 -3.85 3.04
N GLU A 112 22.43 -4.33 3.46
CA GLU A 112 23.37 -3.40 3.98
C GLU A 112 24.26 -2.82 2.94
N ALA A 113 24.20 -3.22 1.78
CA ALA A 113 25.14 -2.86 0.85
C ALA A 113 25.08 -1.44 0.52
N GLU A 114 24.97 -0.83 0.53
CA GLU A 114 25.10 0.37 -0.07
C GLU A 114 24.54 1.43 0.58
#